data_736d995cb98af160408001755a32d9c4
#
_entry.id   736d995cb98af160408001755a32d9c4
#
_cell.length_a   1.000
_cell.length_b   1.000
_cell.length_c   1.000
_cell.angle_alpha   90.00
_cell.angle_beta   90.00
_cell.angle_gamma   90.00
#
_symmetry.space_group_name_H-M   'P 1'
#
loop_
_entity.id
_entity.type
_entity.pdbx_description
1 polymer ?
#
loop_
_entity_poly.entity_id
_entity_poly.type
_entity_poly.pdbx_seq_one_letter_code
_entity_poly.pdbx_strand_id
1 'polypeptide(L)'
;MRRIDQLSVIVVATVLMAGTACARRSAPGLSQASPLEGTSWRLVEFQGSDDTTLTPDDRAKYTMAFGADGQVTARIDCNRGRGTWTSSGPSQLQLGLLALTRAQCPPGSLHDQIVKQWGYIRSYVIKDGHLFLSLMADGGIHEFEPVTTPQT
;
A
#
# COMPACT_ATOMS: atom_id res chain seq x y z
N MET A 1 -84.78 9.46 -43.02
CA MET A 1 -83.70 10.38 -43.23
C MET A 1 -83.46 11.14 -41.97
N ARG A 2 -82.47 10.74 -41.19
CA ARG A 2 -81.77 11.56 -40.17
C ARG A 2 -80.59 10.80 -39.69
N ARG A 3 -79.42 11.31 -40.02
CA ARG A 3 -78.11 10.82 -39.57
C ARG A 3 -77.87 11.32 -38.14
N ILE A 4 -77.48 10.43 -37.27
CA ILE A 4 -77.07 10.78 -35.94
C ILE A 4 -75.54 10.62 -35.87
N ASP A 5 -74.87 11.74 -35.77
CA ASP A 5 -73.43 11.77 -35.60
C ASP A 5 -73.04 11.31 -34.17
N GLN A 6 -72.24 10.29 -34.13
CA GLN A 6 -71.63 9.80 -32.89
C GLN A 6 -70.34 10.56 -32.65
N LEU A 7 -70.40 11.44 -31.67
CA LEU A 7 -69.21 12.09 -31.13
C LEU A 7 -68.43 11.11 -30.22
N SER A 8 -67.35 10.61 -30.75
CA SER A 8 -66.40 9.82 -29.98
C SER A 8 -65.58 10.73 -29.06
N VAL A 9 -65.86 10.64 -27.77
CA VAL A 9 -65.03 11.27 -26.73
C VAL A 9 -63.82 10.40 -26.49
N ILE A 10 -62.66 10.87 -26.93
CA ILE A 10 -61.37 10.26 -26.63
C ILE A 10 -60.91 10.78 -25.23
N VAL A 11 -61.00 9.92 -24.25
CA VAL A 11 -60.39 10.17 -22.94
C VAL A 11 -58.92 9.83 -23.02
N VAL A 12 -58.08 10.86 -23.09
CA VAL A 12 -56.64 10.70 -22.98
C VAL A 12 -56.27 10.56 -21.51
N ALA A 13 -56.00 9.34 -21.07
CA ALA A 13 -55.46 9.11 -19.73
C ALA A 13 -53.96 9.35 -19.76
N THR A 14 -53.55 10.49 -19.22
CA THR A 14 -52.13 10.82 -18.95
C THR A 14 -51.65 10.05 -17.72
N VAL A 15 -50.90 8.95 -17.96
CA VAL A 15 -50.20 8.23 -16.90
C VAL A 15 -48.93 9.01 -16.54
N LEU A 16 -48.94 9.70 -15.39
CA LEU A 16 -47.74 10.24 -14.77
C LEU A 16 -46.92 9.05 -14.23
N MET A 17 -45.85 8.69 -14.91
CA MET A 17 -44.81 7.83 -14.37
C MET A 17 -43.96 8.64 -13.40
N ALA A 18 -44.21 8.54 -12.09
CA ALA A 18 -43.32 9.00 -11.05
C ALA A 18 -42.08 8.09 -11.04
N GLY A 19 -41.05 8.52 -11.75
CA GLY A 19 -39.72 7.88 -11.69
C GLY A 19 -39.11 8.07 -10.30
N THR A 20 -39.16 7.03 -9.45
CA THR A 20 -38.39 6.96 -8.21
C THR A 20 -36.91 6.83 -8.60
N ALA A 21 -36.21 7.95 -8.64
CA ALA A 21 -34.75 7.98 -8.71
C ALA A 21 -34.21 7.39 -7.41
N CYS A 22 -33.84 6.11 -7.43
CA CYS A 22 -33.02 5.51 -6.40
C CYS A 22 -31.64 6.19 -6.45
N ALA A 23 -31.48 7.24 -5.66
CA ALA A 23 -30.17 7.77 -5.35
C ALA A 23 -29.38 6.67 -4.65
N ARG A 24 -28.50 5.99 -5.38
CA ARG A 24 -27.49 5.11 -4.80
C ARG A 24 -26.61 6.01 -3.94
N ARG A 25 -26.88 6.02 -2.63
CA ARG A 25 -25.90 6.48 -1.67
C ARG A 25 -24.70 5.57 -1.82
N SER A 26 -23.64 6.07 -2.44
CA SER A 26 -22.33 5.44 -2.32
C SER A 26 -22.02 5.35 -0.83
N ALA A 27 -22.05 4.15 -0.29
CA ALA A 27 -21.57 3.92 1.06
C ALA A 27 -20.14 4.47 1.13
N PRO A 28 -19.73 5.17 2.19
CA PRO A 28 -18.33 5.53 2.39
C PRO A 28 -17.55 4.21 2.32
N GLY A 29 -16.65 4.12 1.32
CA GLY A 29 -15.85 2.91 1.13
C GLY A 29 -15.14 2.64 2.45
N LEU A 30 -15.39 1.49 3.04
CA LEU A 30 -14.57 0.96 4.12
C LEU A 30 -13.15 0.97 3.57
N SER A 31 -12.31 1.85 4.09
CA SER A 31 -10.87 1.86 3.78
C SER A 31 -10.38 0.48 4.19
N GLN A 32 -10.13 -0.40 3.22
CA GLN A 32 -9.60 -1.72 3.53
C GLN A 32 -8.22 -1.51 4.12
N ALA A 33 -8.01 -2.04 5.33
CA ALA A 33 -6.72 -2.04 5.97
C ALA A 33 -5.67 -2.62 5.02
N SER A 34 -4.52 -1.98 4.93
CA SER A 34 -3.44 -2.47 4.08
C SER A 34 -2.88 -3.79 4.64
N PRO A 35 -2.57 -4.78 3.80
CA PRO A 35 -1.92 -6.02 4.26
C PRO A 35 -0.60 -5.79 5.02
N LEU A 36 -0.04 -4.58 4.95
CA LEU A 36 1.18 -4.22 5.68
C LEU A 36 0.92 -3.80 7.13
N GLU A 37 -0.33 -3.39 7.47
CA GLU A 37 -0.64 -2.91 8.82
C GLU A 37 -0.36 -3.97 9.89
N GLY A 38 0.36 -3.57 10.94
CA GLY A 38 0.70 -4.43 12.07
C GLY A 38 1.75 -5.50 11.76
N THR A 39 2.42 -5.41 10.60
CA THR A 39 3.42 -6.40 10.17
C THR A 39 4.84 -5.94 10.45
N SER A 40 5.73 -6.92 10.65
CA SER A 40 7.16 -6.70 10.86
C SER A 40 7.99 -7.62 9.97
N TRP A 41 9.04 -7.07 9.43
CA TRP A 41 9.84 -7.67 8.37
C TRP A 41 11.32 -7.51 8.63
N ARG A 42 12.15 -8.44 8.15
CA ARG A 42 13.61 -8.34 8.15
C ARG A 42 14.17 -8.60 6.76
N LEU A 43 15.18 -7.84 6.39
CA LEU A 43 15.78 -7.87 5.06
C LEU A 43 16.44 -9.22 4.78
N VAL A 44 16.10 -9.81 3.65
CA VAL A 44 16.77 -11.00 3.09
C VAL A 44 17.91 -10.57 2.19
N GLU A 45 17.58 -9.76 1.18
CA GLU A 45 18.55 -9.23 0.22
C GLU A 45 18.00 -7.99 -0.52
N PHE A 46 18.87 -7.27 -1.17
CA PHE A 46 18.55 -6.30 -2.20
C PHE A 46 19.11 -6.78 -3.53
N GLN A 47 18.26 -6.78 -4.55
CA GLN A 47 18.63 -7.09 -5.93
C GLN A 47 18.48 -5.84 -6.78
N GLY A 48 19.58 -5.32 -7.28
CA GLY A 48 19.63 -4.20 -8.22
C GLY A 48 19.30 -4.62 -9.64
N SER A 49 18.89 -3.67 -10.47
CA SER A 49 18.64 -3.89 -11.90
C SER A 49 19.92 -4.11 -12.73
N ASP A 50 21.05 -3.85 -12.13
CA ASP A 50 22.39 -4.08 -12.68
C ASP A 50 23.01 -5.42 -12.26
N ASP A 51 22.18 -6.37 -11.83
CA ASP A 51 22.55 -7.68 -11.28
C ASP A 51 23.34 -7.62 -9.96
N THR A 52 23.43 -6.44 -9.34
CA THR A 52 24.03 -6.31 -8.00
C THR A 52 23.13 -6.99 -6.98
N THR A 53 23.69 -7.88 -6.16
CA THR A 53 23.00 -8.48 -5.01
C THR A 53 23.72 -8.09 -3.72
N LEU A 54 22.97 -7.54 -2.76
CA LEU A 54 23.48 -7.15 -1.45
C LEU A 54 22.72 -7.92 -0.37
N THR A 55 23.45 -8.70 0.40
CA THR A 55 22.90 -9.51 1.49
C THR A 55 23.43 -8.99 2.83
N PRO A 56 22.57 -8.79 3.84
CA PRO A 56 23.02 -8.37 5.16
C PRO A 56 23.86 -9.46 5.85
N ASP A 57 24.87 -9.05 6.60
CA ASP A 57 25.65 -9.92 7.46
C ASP A 57 24.81 -10.58 8.57
N ASP A 58 23.85 -9.82 9.08
CA ASP A 58 22.88 -10.26 10.08
C ASP A 58 21.52 -9.60 9.78
N ARG A 59 20.55 -10.41 9.35
CA ARG A 59 19.18 -9.94 9.03
C ARG A 59 18.48 -9.28 10.21
N ALA A 60 18.81 -9.63 11.45
CA ALA A 60 18.22 -9.03 12.64
C ALA A 60 18.58 -7.55 12.82
N LYS A 61 19.63 -7.09 12.12
CA LYS A 61 20.02 -5.68 12.11
C LYS A 61 19.25 -4.82 11.11
N TYR A 62 18.50 -5.43 10.19
CA TYR A 62 17.80 -4.73 9.11
C TYR A 62 16.33 -5.10 9.13
N THR A 63 15.57 -4.38 9.96
CA THR A 63 14.15 -4.65 10.18
C THR A 63 13.29 -3.44 9.93
N MET A 64 12.04 -3.67 9.55
CA MET A 64 11.03 -2.62 9.45
C MET A 64 9.69 -3.14 9.98
N ALA A 65 8.90 -2.25 10.59
CA ALA A 65 7.56 -2.56 11.08
C ALA A 65 6.58 -1.47 10.67
N PHE A 66 5.45 -1.88 10.13
CA PHE A 66 4.37 -1.01 9.69
C PHE A 66 3.27 -0.96 10.75
N GLY A 67 3.13 0.19 11.42
CA GLY A 67 2.04 0.40 12.37
C GLY A 67 0.71 0.69 11.68
N ALA A 68 -0.41 0.33 12.33
CA ALA A 68 -1.75 0.65 11.86
C ALA A 68 -2.07 2.17 11.93
N ASP A 69 -1.23 2.92 12.65
CA ASP A 69 -1.30 4.38 12.79
C ASP A 69 -0.61 5.15 11.64
N GLY A 70 -0.16 4.45 10.58
CA GLY A 70 0.61 5.04 9.49
C GLY A 70 2.06 5.35 9.84
N GLN A 71 2.56 4.87 10.99
CA GLN A 71 3.97 4.98 11.35
C GLN A 71 4.74 3.76 10.85
N VAL A 72 5.96 3.99 10.38
CA VAL A 72 6.93 2.94 10.10
C VAL A 72 8.13 3.11 11.01
N THR A 73 8.57 2.04 11.63
CA THR A 73 9.83 1.99 12.36
C THR A 73 10.83 1.13 11.61
N ALA A 74 12.09 1.50 11.65
CA ALA A 74 13.13 0.74 10.99
C ALA A 74 14.38 0.65 11.88
N ARG A 75 15.04 -0.50 11.84
CA ARG A 75 16.42 -0.67 12.24
C ARG A 75 17.23 -0.90 10.96
N ILE A 76 18.24 -0.08 10.76
CA ILE A 76 19.15 -0.17 9.62
C ILE A 76 20.56 -0.26 10.19
N ASP A 77 21.00 -1.47 10.43
CA ASP A 77 22.24 -1.85 11.10
C ASP A 77 22.35 -1.19 12.49
N CYS A 78 23.29 -0.27 12.66
CA CYS A 78 23.56 0.42 13.91
C CYS A 78 22.58 1.55 14.23
N ASN A 79 21.74 1.96 13.26
CA ASN A 79 20.78 3.05 13.41
C ASN A 79 19.33 2.56 13.52
N ARG A 80 18.54 3.35 14.25
CA ARG A 80 17.10 3.17 14.36
C ARG A 80 16.38 4.41 13.92
N GLY A 81 15.24 4.24 13.27
CA GLY A 81 14.47 5.34 12.74
C GLY A 81 12.98 5.15 12.83
N ARG A 82 12.30 6.26 12.62
CA ARG A 82 10.85 6.34 12.52
C ARG A 82 10.49 7.26 11.38
N GLY A 83 9.47 6.87 10.63
CA GLY A 83 8.90 7.64 9.53
C GLY A 83 7.41 7.39 9.43
N THR A 84 6.82 7.81 8.32
CA THR A 84 5.42 7.54 7.99
C THR A 84 5.33 6.66 6.76
N TRP A 85 4.21 5.98 6.60
CA TRP A 85 3.89 5.24 5.40
C TRP A 85 2.43 5.40 5.03
N THR A 86 2.13 5.29 3.75
CA THR A 86 0.77 5.28 3.21
C THR A 86 0.68 4.26 2.07
N SER A 87 -0.51 3.69 1.90
CA SER A 87 -0.86 2.83 0.79
C SER A 87 -2.20 3.30 0.23
N SER A 88 -2.19 3.93 -0.93
CA SER A 88 -3.39 4.51 -1.56
C SER A 88 -4.15 3.53 -2.44
N GLY A 89 -3.65 2.30 -2.59
CA GLY A 89 -4.26 1.25 -3.39
C GLY A 89 -3.47 -0.04 -3.34
N PRO A 90 -3.95 -1.08 -4.03
CA PRO A 90 -3.27 -2.36 -4.09
C PRO A 90 -1.83 -2.20 -4.57
N SER A 91 -0.89 -2.76 -3.84
CA SER A 91 0.54 -2.76 -4.16
C SER A 91 1.23 -1.39 -4.19
N GLN A 92 0.55 -0.29 -3.87
CA GLN A 92 1.17 1.03 -3.79
C GLN A 92 1.70 1.29 -2.39
N LEU A 93 2.92 1.79 -2.28
CA LEU A 93 3.56 2.15 -1.02
C LEU A 93 4.30 3.47 -1.18
N GLN A 94 4.06 4.37 -0.26
CA GLN A 94 4.82 5.59 -0.14
C GLN A 94 5.39 5.67 1.28
N LEU A 95 6.72 5.78 1.37
CA LEU A 95 7.43 6.02 2.61
C LEU A 95 7.75 7.51 2.74
N GLY A 96 7.42 8.08 3.88
CA GLY A 96 7.79 9.44 4.24
C GLY A 96 9.25 9.54 4.69
N LEU A 97 9.65 10.73 5.09
CA LEU A 97 10.99 10.96 5.61
C LEU A 97 11.27 10.06 6.82
N LEU A 98 12.45 9.45 6.83
CA LEU A 98 12.92 8.61 7.90
C LEU A 98 13.86 9.42 8.83
N ALA A 99 13.41 9.69 10.05
CA ALA A 99 14.24 10.26 11.08
C ALA A 99 15.08 9.14 11.72
N LEU A 100 16.38 9.15 11.48
CA LEU A 100 17.33 8.13 11.96
C LEU A 100 18.23 8.68 13.07
N THR A 101 18.68 7.81 13.97
CA THR A 101 19.87 8.04 14.77
C THR A 101 21.09 8.16 13.85
N ARG A 102 22.18 8.73 14.34
CA ARG A 102 23.38 9.02 13.54
C ARG A 102 24.63 8.34 14.10
N ALA A 103 24.51 7.07 14.44
CA ALA A 103 25.70 6.29 14.77
C ALA A 103 26.46 5.95 13.48
N GLN A 104 27.78 5.97 13.54
CA GLN A 104 28.61 5.49 12.44
C GLN A 104 28.60 3.97 12.46
N CYS A 105 28.06 3.37 11.38
CA CYS A 105 28.02 1.93 11.25
C CYS A 105 29.39 1.36 10.82
N PRO A 106 29.67 0.08 11.14
CA PRO A 106 30.92 -0.55 10.76
C PRO A 106 31.08 -0.72 9.26
N PRO A 107 32.29 -0.92 8.74
CA PRO A 107 32.52 -1.28 7.34
C PRO A 107 31.69 -2.50 6.93
N GLY A 108 31.17 -2.48 5.69
CA GLY A 108 30.29 -3.53 5.16
C GLY A 108 28.82 -3.38 5.51
N SER A 109 28.44 -2.37 6.29
CA SER A 109 27.05 -2.03 6.56
C SER A 109 26.29 -1.65 5.29
N LEU A 110 25.05 -2.13 5.13
CA LEU A 110 24.15 -1.72 4.08
C LEU A 110 23.38 -0.43 4.41
N HIS A 111 23.73 0.22 5.53
CA HIS A 111 23.02 1.40 6.05
C HIS A 111 22.86 2.49 4.99
N ASP A 112 23.96 2.96 4.41
CA ASP A 112 23.96 4.10 3.49
C ASP A 112 23.18 3.77 2.21
N GLN A 113 23.29 2.53 1.72
CA GLN A 113 22.57 2.07 0.55
C GLN A 113 21.05 2.07 0.80
N ILE A 114 20.60 1.50 1.91
CA ILE A 114 19.18 1.43 2.25
C ILE A 114 18.60 2.82 2.51
N VAL A 115 19.32 3.67 3.24
CA VAL A 115 18.88 5.05 3.50
C VAL A 115 18.75 5.84 2.20
N LYS A 116 19.70 5.71 1.29
CA LYS A 116 19.64 6.34 -0.05
C LYS A 116 18.43 5.86 -0.85
N GLN A 117 18.09 4.58 -0.75
CA GLN A 117 17.00 3.95 -1.50
C GLN A 117 15.62 4.17 -0.87
N TRP A 118 15.55 4.52 0.42
CA TRP A 118 14.31 4.65 1.18
C TRP A 118 13.23 5.48 0.46
N GLY A 119 13.59 6.66 0.02
CA GLY A 119 12.69 7.59 -0.68
C GLY A 119 12.30 7.17 -2.10
N TYR A 120 12.90 6.12 -2.65
CA TYR A 120 12.61 5.61 -3.99
C TYR A 120 11.67 4.40 -4.00
N ILE A 121 11.33 3.83 -2.85
CA ILE A 121 10.35 2.76 -2.74
C ILE A 121 8.98 3.27 -3.15
N ARG A 122 8.27 2.56 -4.08
CA ARG A 122 6.98 2.99 -4.64
C ARG A 122 5.91 1.92 -4.62
N SER A 123 6.29 0.67 -4.59
CA SER A 123 5.33 -0.42 -4.59
C SER A 123 5.80 -1.59 -3.75
N TYR A 124 4.84 -2.45 -3.41
CA TYR A 124 5.13 -3.69 -2.71
C TYR A 124 4.30 -4.85 -3.26
N VAL A 125 4.82 -6.04 -3.06
CA VAL A 125 4.11 -7.31 -3.29
C VAL A 125 4.38 -8.22 -2.11
N ILE A 126 3.35 -8.89 -1.60
CA ILE A 126 3.51 -10.00 -0.65
C ILE A 126 3.28 -11.28 -1.44
N LYS A 127 4.29 -12.13 -1.51
CA LYS A 127 4.26 -13.38 -2.25
C LYS A 127 5.01 -14.45 -1.47
N ASP A 128 4.42 -15.63 -1.35
CA ASP A 128 5.02 -16.80 -0.67
C ASP A 128 5.49 -16.49 0.76
N GLY A 129 4.78 -15.56 1.44
CA GLY A 129 5.10 -15.11 2.79
C GLY A 129 6.22 -14.06 2.88
N HIS A 130 6.81 -13.66 1.78
CA HIS A 130 7.83 -12.61 1.70
C HIS A 130 7.25 -11.28 1.21
N LEU A 131 7.84 -10.18 1.67
CA LEU A 131 7.53 -8.83 1.22
C LEU A 131 8.61 -8.36 0.25
N PHE A 132 8.19 -7.95 -0.93
CA PHE A 132 9.06 -7.36 -1.95
C PHE A 132 8.75 -5.89 -2.08
N LEU A 133 9.74 -5.02 -1.88
CA LEU A 133 9.64 -3.57 -2.03
C LEU A 133 10.39 -3.14 -3.28
N SER A 134 9.65 -2.61 -4.26
CA SER A 134 10.24 -2.19 -5.52
C SER A 134 10.56 -0.70 -5.52
N LEU A 135 11.74 -0.36 -6.03
CA LEU A 135 12.18 1.00 -6.24
C LEU A 135 11.65 1.54 -7.57
N MET A 136 11.42 2.85 -7.61
CA MET A 136 11.05 3.54 -8.86
C MET A 136 12.16 3.41 -9.92
N ALA A 137 11.78 3.56 -11.20
CA ALA A 137 12.70 3.56 -12.33
C ALA A 137 13.61 2.32 -12.39
N ASP A 138 13.03 1.16 -12.10
CA ASP A 138 13.73 -0.13 -12.12
C ASP A 138 15.02 -0.15 -11.27
N GLY A 139 15.02 0.61 -10.16
CA GLY A 139 16.18 0.73 -9.28
C GLY A 139 16.52 -0.52 -8.49
N GLY A 140 15.66 -1.54 -8.54
CA GLY A 140 15.84 -2.82 -7.86
C GLY A 140 14.73 -3.16 -6.87
N ILE A 141 14.91 -4.26 -6.17
CA ILE A 141 13.92 -4.84 -5.26
C ILE A 141 14.59 -5.23 -3.95
N HIS A 142 14.00 -4.83 -2.84
CA HIS A 142 14.33 -5.37 -1.52
C HIS A 142 13.39 -6.53 -1.20
N GLU A 143 13.94 -7.68 -0.86
CA GLU A 143 13.20 -8.83 -0.35
C GLU A 143 13.30 -8.89 1.17
N PHE A 144 12.15 -9.09 1.82
CA PHE A 144 12.04 -9.22 3.26
C PHE A 144 11.28 -10.49 3.62
N GLU A 145 11.68 -11.13 4.69
CA GLU A 145 10.96 -12.21 5.35
C GLU A 145 10.23 -11.70 6.61
N PRO A 146 9.14 -12.35 7.05
CA PRO A 146 8.41 -11.91 8.24
C PRO A 146 9.23 -12.13 9.50
N VAL A 147 9.15 -11.15 10.42
CA VAL A 147 9.62 -11.34 11.78
C VAL A 147 8.51 -12.07 12.55
N THR A 148 8.67 -13.37 12.72
CA THR A 148 7.77 -14.16 13.56
C THR A 148 8.11 -13.85 15.01
N THR A 149 7.26 -13.10 15.71
CA THR A 149 7.36 -13.03 17.18
C THR A 149 6.91 -14.38 17.73
N PRO A 150 7.71 -15.09 18.54
CA PRO A 150 7.23 -16.28 19.19
C PRO A 150 5.98 -15.92 20.00
N GLN A 151 4.86 -16.55 19.70
CA GLN A 151 3.68 -16.46 20.55
C GLN A 151 4.00 -17.28 21.81
N THR A 152 4.22 -16.56 22.90
CA THR A 152 4.30 -17.11 24.26
C THR A 152 2.90 -17.41 24.77
#